data_fbcc4fd1f9fcc3c54cac9165de4f1148
#
_entry.id   fbcc4fd1f9fcc3c54cac9165de4f1148
#
_cell.length_a   1.000
_cell.length_b   1.000
_cell.length_c   1.000
_cell.angle_alpha   90.00
_cell.angle_beta   90.00
_cell.angle_gamma   90.00
#
_symmetry.space_group_name_H-M   'P 1'
#
loop_
_entity.id
_entity.type
_entity.pdbx_description
1 polymer ?
#
loop_
_entity_poly.entity_id
_entity_poly.type
_entity_poly.pdbx_seq_one_letter_code
_entity_poly.pdbx_strand_id
1 'polypeptide(L)'
;MNKIHVLQKGALMSISKYETLAKVCELGSLTKAAEALEITQSAVSHTINSLEEQFGFAILTRSRAGVKLTDNGQRIMPSVRGMLNYYEQLNQTVSAIRGLDFGTVRIGAFTSVAVHWLPGVIKEFQRDYPNVDIKLLNGDYHDVEKWLTEGSVDLGFVNLPTKLNCECIALMEDRLLAILPPDHKFASYPKFPLVECETEAFITLLETSNHDANKALSAAGIKPNIKFSTKDDYAIIAMVEQGLGISIMPELLLRGRHDNVAVKELVPPSKRTIGLAIGETSSQSPATRKFADYIIKWVKEKK
;
A
#
# COMPACT_ATOMS: atom_id res chain seq x y z
N MET A 1 -19.73 39.10 14.43
CA MET A 1 -21.10 38.59 14.11
C MET A 1 -21.11 38.08 12.68
N ASN A 2 -21.59 36.84 12.48
CA ASN A 2 -21.98 36.19 11.23
C ASN A 2 -20.89 35.72 10.27
N LYS A 3 -20.40 34.48 10.49
CA LYS A 3 -19.94 33.55 9.42
C LYS A 3 -20.28 32.08 9.75
N ILE A 4 -21.52 31.84 10.20
CA ILE A 4 -22.08 30.47 10.32
C ILE A 4 -23.38 30.45 9.50
N HIS A 5 -23.25 30.59 8.19
CA HIS A 5 -24.44 30.60 7.30
C HIS A 5 -24.21 29.82 5.99
N VAL A 6 -23.43 28.73 6.01
CA VAL A 6 -23.20 27.89 4.80
C VAL A 6 -23.91 26.52 4.91
N LEU A 7 -24.56 26.21 6.04
CA LEU A 7 -25.18 24.88 6.22
C LEU A 7 -26.71 24.94 6.37
N GLN A 8 -27.39 25.89 5.77
CA GLN A 8 -28.86 25.94 5.80
C GLN A 8 -29.44 25.86 4.38
N LYS A 9 -29.54 24.65 3.84
CA LYS A 9 -30.72 24.12 3.14
C LYS A 9 -30.63 22.63 3.16
N GLY A 10 -31.50 21.97 3.94
CA GLY A 10 -31.50 20.54 4.21
C GLY A 10 -31.60 19.66 2.95
N ALA A 11 -30.48 19.32 2.40
CA ALA A 11 -30.34 18.08 1.68
C ALA A 11 -29.81 17.08 2.72
N LEU A 12 -30.62 16.09 3.11
CA LEU A 12 -30.14 14.92 3.83
C LEU A 12 -28.87 14.43 3.12
N MET A 13 -27.74 14.47 3.85
CA MET A 13 -26.46 13.92 3.35
C MET A 13 -26.66 12.41 3.17
N SER A 14 -27.01 11.99 1.96
CA SER A 14 -27.12 10.57 1.64
C SER A 14 -25.71 10.01 1.51
N ILE A 15 -25.35 9.06 2.36
CA ILE A 15 -24.07 8.33 2.30
C ILE A 15 -23.82 7.82 0.88
N SER A 16 -24.86 7.35 0.17
CA SER A 16 -24.75 6.83 -1.18
C SER A 16 -24.16 7.81 -2.21
N LYS A 17 -24.32 9.13 -2.00
CA LYS A 17 -23.67 10.12 -2.88
C LYS A 17 -22.14 10.10 -2.73
N TYR A 18 -21.65 9.93 -1.51
CA TYR A 18 -20.23 9.87 -1.21
C TYR A 18 -19.62 8.52 -1.61
N GLU A 19 -20.38 7.42 -1.49
CA GLU A 19 -20.01 6.11 -2.03
C GLU A 19 -19.84 6.18 -3.55
N THR A 20 -20.78 6.85 -4.26
CA THR A 20 -20.69 7.09 -5.70
C THR A 20 -19.42 7.89 -6.05
N LEU A 21 -19.15 8.99 -5.33
CA LEU A 21 -17.93 9.78 -5.56
C LEU A 21 -16.67 8.95 -5.34
N ALA A 22 -16.59 8.20 -4.23
CA ALA A 22 -15.45 7.35 -3.91
C ALA A 22 -15.23 6.29 -5.01
N LYS A 23 -16.31 5.65 -5.50
CA LYS A 23 -16.24 4.64 -6.57
C LYS A 23 -15.79 5.23 -7.91
N VAL A 24 -16.23 6.44 -8.26
CA VAL A 24 -15.74 7.15 -9.46
C VAL A 24 -14.25 7.44 -9.36
N CYS A 25 -13.77 7.87 -8.19
CA CYS A 25 -12.35 8.14 -7.96
C CYS A 25 -11.49 6.86 -8.02
N GLU A 26 -12.00 5.74 -7.46
CA GLU A 26 -11.35 4.44 -7.47
C GLU A 26 -11.15 3.92 -8.90
N LEU A 27 -12.19 3.98 -9.72
CA LEU A 27 -12.20 3.40 -11.06
C LEU A 27 -11.75 4.38 -12.17
N GLY A 28 -11.63 5.67 -11.86
CA GLY A 28 -11.26 6.71 -12.81
C GLY A 28 -12.25 6.88 -13.98
N SER A 29 -13.49 6.40 -13.84
CA SER A 29 -14.49 6.34 -14.90
C SER A 29 -15.91 6.36 -14.36
N LEU A 30 -16.74 7.27 -14.86
CA LEU A 30 -18.17 7.30 -14.50
C LEU A 30 -18.92 6.04 -14.98
N THR A 31 -18.57 5.51 -16.15
CA THR A 31 -19.20 4.31 -16.71
C THR A 31 -18.86 3.07 -15.88
N LYS A 32 -17.58 2.84 -15.58
CA LYS A 32 -17.17 1.72 -14.72
C LYS A 32 -17.76 1.82 -13.32
N ALA A 33 -17.86 3.03 -12.76
CA ALA A 33 -18.50 3.24 -11.48
C ALA A 33 -20.01 2.93 -11.52
N ALA A 34 -20.68 3.28 -12.59
CA ALA A 34 -22.09 2.97 -12.81
C ALA A 34 -22.33 1.44 -12.87
N GLU A 35 -21.50 0.73 -13.63
CA GLU A 35 -21.52 -0.74 -13.71
C GLU A 35 -21.28 -1.38 -12.33
N ALA A 36 -20.26 -0.93 -11.60
CA ALA A 36 -19.91 -1.46 -10.28
C ALA A 36 -20.95 -1.17 -9.19
N LEU A 37 -21.75 -0.11 -9.35
CA LEU A 37 -22.82 0.29 -8.43
C LEU A 37 -24.20 -0.18 -8.90
N GLU A 38 -24.29 -0.88 -10.04
CA GLU A 38 -25.53 -1.35 -10.66
C GLU A 38 -26.57 -0.24 -10.90
N ILE A 39 -26.10 0.95 -11.30
CA ILE A 39 -26.93 2.12 -11.64
C ILE A 39 -26.56 2.67 -13.02
N THR A 40 -27.33 3.61 -13.53
CA THR A 40 -27.04 4.22 -14.84
C THR A 40 -25.89 5.25 -14.73
N GLN A 41 -25.12 5.41 -15.81
CA GLN A 41 -24.09 6.45 -15.90
C GLN A 41 -24.65 7.86 -15.74
N SER A 42 -25.89 8.11 -16.19
CA SER A 42 -26.59 9.38 -15.97
C SER A 42 -26.88 9.62 -14.49
N ALA A 43 -27.26 8.59 -13.71
CA ALA A 43 -27.45 8.71 -12.26
C ALA A 43 -26.14 9.03 -11.54
N VAL A 44 -25.04 8.39 -11.91
CA VAL A 44 -23.69 8.71 -11.38
C VAL A 44 -23.35 10.18 -11.70
N SER A 45 -23.50 10.60 -12.95
CA SER A 45 -23.19 11.97 -13.37
C SER A 45 -24.04 13.00 -12.62
N HIS A 46 -25.34 12.73 -12.45
CA HIS A 46 -26.24 13.57 -11.67
C HIS A 46 -25.82 13.68 -10.20
N THR A 47 -25.43 12.55 -9.60
CA THR A 47 -24.96 12.51 -8.21
C THR A 47 -23.70 13.37 -8.03
N ILE A 48 -22.72 13.25 -8.92
CA ILE A 48 -21.49 14.06 -8.89
C ILE A 48 -21.82 15.54 -9.05
N ASN A 49 -22.61 15.91 -10.05
CA ASN A 49 -22.99 17.30 -10.28
C ASN A 49 -23.73 17.88 -9.05
N SER A 50 -24.63 17.10 -8.42
CA SER A 50 -25.32 17.52 -7.20
C SER A 50 -24.37 17.76 -6.02
N LEU A 51 -23.29 16.99 -5.89
CA LEU A 51 -22.26 17.24 -4.88
C LEU A 51 -21.44 18.50 -5.20
N GLU A 52 -21.08 18.72 -6.46
CA GLU A 52 -20.35 19.90 -6.92
C GLU A 52 -21.16 21.18 -6.73
N GLU A 53 -22.45 21.13 -7.03
CA GLU A 53 -23.39 22.23 -6.75
C GLU A 53 -23.50 22.51 -5.23
N GLN A 54 -23.63 21.47 -4.41
CA GLN A 54 -23.72 21.59 -2.96
C GLN A 54 -22.46 22.21 -2.36
N PHE A 55 -21.27 21.84 -2.86
CA PHE A 55 -19.99 22.34 -2.37
C PHE A 55 -19.60 23.69 -2.99
N GLY A 56 -20.18 24.04 -4.13
CA GLY A 56 -19.88 25.29 -4.85
C GLY A 56 -18.58 25.26 -5.64
N PHE A 57 -18.02 24.07 -5.89
CA PHE A 57 -16.81 23.90 -6.71
C PHE A 57 -16.78 22.53 -7.38
N ALA A 58 -16.02 22.42 -8.49
CA ALA A 58 -15.80 21.16 -9.18
C ALA A 58 -14.91 20.23 -8.34
N ILE A 59 -15.35 18.97 -8.19
CA ILE A 59 -14.59 17.92 -7.50
C ILE A 59 -13.78 17.11 -8.49
N LEU A 60 -14.31 16.92 -9.71
CA LEU A 60 -13.72 16.08 -10.75
C LEU A 60 -13.39 16.88 -12.00
N THR A 61 -12.29 16.52 -12.66
CA THR A 61 -11.99 16.88 -14.06
C THR A 61 -12.24 15.68 -14.95
N ARG A 62 -12.83 15.92 -16.13
CA ARG A 62 -13.13 14.91 -17.14
C ARG A 62 -12.27 15.14 -18.36
N SER A 63 -11.56 14.13 -18.83
CA SER A 63 -10.73 14.18 -20.04
C SER A 63 -10.87 12.90 -20.85
N ARG A 64 -10.24 12.85 -22.04
CA ARG A 64 -10.16 11.60 -22.83
C ARG A 64 -9.38 10.49 -22.09
N ALA A 65 -8.51 10.85 -21.15
CA ALA A 65 -7.75 9.91 -20.31
C ALA A 65 -8.55 9.39 -19.12
N GLY A 66 -9.80 9.82 -18.92
CA GLY A 66 -10.66 9.42 -17.81
C GLY A 66 -11.00 10.58 -16.87
N VAL A 67 -11.37 10.22 -15.64
CA VAL A 67 -11.79 11.14 -14.59
C VAL A 67 -10.69 11.24 -13.53
N LYS A 68 -10.37 12.48 -13.12
CA LYS A 68 -9.39 12.74 -12.04
C LYS A 68 -9.96 13.76 -11.05
N LEU A 69 -9.48 13.73 -9.82
CA LEU A 69 -9.80 14.76 -8.83
C LEU A 69 -9.17 16.11 -9.23
N THR A 70 -9.93 17.20 -8.99
CA THR A 70 -9.37 18.55 -8.94
C THR A 70 -8.53 18.74 -7.66
N ASP A 71 -7.78 19.83 -7.52
CA ASP A 71 -7.07 20.16 -6.28
C ASP A 71 -8.04 20.24 -5.08
N ASN A 72 -9.22 20.85 -5.28
CA ASN A 72 -10.26 20.89 -4.25
C ASN A 72 -10.80 19.49 -3.94
N GLY A 73 -11.01 18.67 -4.98
CA GLY A 73 -11.39 17.27 -4.84
C GLY A 73 -10.37 16.48 -4.00
N GLN A 74 -9.08 16.63 -4.28
CA GLN A 74 -8.01 15.97 -3.52
C GLN A 74 -8.05 16.38 -2.03
N ARG A 75 -8.32 17.64 -1.73
CA ARG A 75 -8.39 18.15 -0.34
C ARG A 75 -9.56 17.62 0.45
N ILE A 76 -10.72 17.35 -0.18
CA ILE A 76 -11.90 16.85 0.53
C ILE A 76 -11.97 15.32 0.60
N MET A 77 -11.32 14.60 -0.30
CA MET A 77 -11.41 13.14 -0.38
C MET A 77 -10.99 12.40 0.90
N PRO A 78 -9.95 12.80 1.64
CA PRO A 78 -9.64 12.17 2.92
C PRO A 78 -10.81 12.24 3.91
N SER A 79 -11.51 13.38 4.00
CA SER A 79 -12.70 13.54 4.86
C SER A 79 -13.89 12.71 4.37
N VAL A 80 -14.10 12.62 3.06
CA VAL A 80 -15.13 11.76 2.46
C VAL A 80 -14.86 10.28 2.78
N ARG A 81 -13.65 9.82 2.58
CA ARG A 81 -13.26 8.44 2.92
C ARG A 81 -13.36 8.17 4.41
N GLY A 82 -12.91 9.10 5.26
CA GLY A 82 -13.04 8.99 6.71
C GLY A 82 -14.51 8.80 7.13
N MET A 83 -15.43 9.60 6.57
CA MET A 83 -16.85 9.46 6.84
C MET A 83 -17.40 8.09 6.40
N LEU A 84 -17.02 7.59 5.22
CA LEU A 84 -17.43 6.28 4.73
C LEU A 84 -16.86 5.15 5.61
N ASN A 85 -15.61 5.29 6.05
CA ASN A 85 -14.97 4.32 6.97
C ASN A 85 -15.69 4.27 8.32
N TYR A 86 -16.07 5.42 8.90
CA TYR A 86 -16.86 5.45 10.14
C TYR A 86 -18.27 4.87 9.96
N TYR A 87 -18.90 5.10 8.82
CA TYR A 87 -20.20 4.47 8.52
C TYR A 87 -20.08 2.95 8.41
N GLU A 88 -19.05 2.45 7.71
CA GLU A 88 -18.78 1.02 7.63
C GLU A 88 -18.46 0.41 9.02
N GLN A 89 -17.66 1.10 9.84
CA GLN A 89 -17.36 0.71 11.22
C GLN A 89 -18.61 0.61 12.09
N LEU A 90 -19.54 1.57 11.96
CA LEU A 90 -20.82 1.49 12.65
C LEU A 90 -21.58 0.22 12.26
N ASN A 91 -21.67 -0.08 10.96
CA ASN A 91 -22.36 -1.27 10.47
C ASN A 91 -21.68 -2.56 10.96
N GLN A 92 -20.35 -2.62 10.98
CA GLN A 92 -19.59 -3.75 11.54
C GLN A 92 -19.85 -3.92 13.05
N THR A 93 -19.88 -2.81 13.80
CA THR A 93 -20.17 -2.83 15.24
C THR A 93 -21.58 -3.33 15.52
N VAL A 94 -22.59 -2.84 14.79
CA VAL A 94 -23.98 -3.32 14.90
C VAL A 94 -24.07 -4.82 14.59
N SER A 95 -23.33 -5.28 13.63
CA SER A 95 -23.31 -6.70 13.24
C SER A 95 -22.61 -7.57 14.27
N ALA A 96 -21.49 -7.12 14.81
CA ALA A 96 -20.81 -7.82 15.89
C ALA A 96 -21.70 -7.96 17.13
N ILE A 97 -22.49 -6.93 17.49
CA ILE A 97 -23.49 -7.00 18.57
C ILE A 97 -24.54 -8.08 18.28
N ARG A 98 -24.87 -8.32 17.00
CA ARG A 98 -25.81 -9.36 16.57
C ARG A 98 -25.16 -10.74 16.42
N GLY A 99 -23.87 -10.89 16.74
CA GLY A 99 -23.11 -12.13 16.57
C GLY A 99 -22.77 -12.46 15.11
N LEU A 100 -22.84 -11.46 14.22
CA LEU A 100 -22.51 -11.62 12.80
C LEU A 100 -21.15 -10.97 12.56
N ASP A 101 -20.14 -11.79 12.30
CA ASP A 101 -18.80 -11.31 11.91
C ASP A 101 -18.76 -11.10 10.39
N PHE A 102 -19.04 -9.88 9.96
CA PHE A 102 -18.88 -9.49 8.56
C PHE A 102 -18.22 -8.10 8.44
N GLY A 103 -17.69 -7.77 7.29
CA GLY A 103 -17.10 -6.47 7.00
C GLY A 103 -16.08 -6.55 5.88
N THR A 104 -15.45 -5.43 5.57
CA THR A 104 -14.34 -5.37 4.62
C THR A 104 -13.10 -4.85 5.35
N VAL A 105 -11.95 -5.46 5.08
CA VAL A 105 -10.64 -4.97 5.50
C VAL A 105 -9.80 -4.69 4.24
N ARG A 106 -9.38 -3.44 4.08
CA ARG A 106 -8.51 -3.00 2.99
C ARG A 106 -7.09 -2.94 3.50
N ILE A 107 -6.18 -3.66 2.85
CA ILE A 107 -4.78 -3.72 3.27
C ILE A 107 -3.85 -3.29 2.14
N GLY A 108 -2.92 -2.39 2.45
CA GLY A 108 -1.83 -1.98 1.58
C GLY A 108 -0.55 -2.75 1.89
N ALA A 109 0.11 -3.28 0.86
CA ALA A 109 1.35 -4.03 1.06
C ALA A 109 2.31 -3.86 -0.12
N PHE A 110 3.61 -3.90 0.17
CA PHE A 110 4.65 -4.01 -0.85
C PHE A 110 4.94 -5.48 -1.19
N THR A 111 5.60 -5.70 -2.32
CA THR A 111 5.73 -7.00 -3.00
C THR A 111 6.12 -8.14 -2.07
N SER A 112 7.19 -8.00 -1.28
CA SER A 112 7.69 -9.10 -0.45
C SER A 112 6.67 -9.57 0.60
N VAL A 113 5.91 -8.66 1.20
CA VAL A 113 4.85 -8.99 2.15
C VAL A 113 3.61 -9.55 1.44
N ALA A 114 3.22 -8.94 0.32
CA ALA A 114 2.07 -9.37 -0.47
C ALA A 114 2.23 -10.83 -0.97
N VAL A 115 3.47 -11.24 -1.27
CA VAL A 115 3.76 -12.58 -1.77
C VAL A 115 3.98 -13.60 -0.66
N HIS A 116 4.75 -13.24 0.38
CA HIS A 116 5.23 -14.24 1.34
C HIS A 116 4.42 -14.34 2.64
N TRP A 117 3.69 -13.29 3.02
CA TRP A 117 2.92 -13.29 4.27
C TRP A 117 1.41 -13.32 4.03
N LEU A 118 0.90 -12.38 3.23
CA LEU A 118 -0.54 -12.18 3.12
C LEU A 118 -1.33 -13.40 2.63
N PRO A 119 -0.87 -14.23 1.68
CA PRO A 119 -1.62 -15.40 1.28
C PRO A 119 -1.86 -16.38 2.44
N GLY A 120 -0.82 -16.60 3.29
CA GLY A 120 -0.92 -17.46 4.47
C GLY A 120 -1.85 -16.87 5.53
N VAL A 121 -1.67 -15.59 5.86
CA VAL A 121 -2.51 -14.88 6.83
C VAL A 121 -3.97 -14.86 6.40
N ILE A 122 -4.25 -14.50 5.14
CA ILE A 122 -5.62 -14.44 4.59
C ILE A 122 -6.28 -15.82 4.65
N LYS A 123 -5.58 -16.88 4.24
CA LYS A 123 -6.09 -18.24 4.28
C LYS A 123 -6.52 -18.67 5.69
N GLU A 124 -5.70 -18.39 6.71
CA GLU A 124 -6.01 -18.73 8.09
C GLU A 124 -7.15 -17.86 8.64
N PHE A 125 -7.14 -16.57 8.36
CA PHE A 125 -8.18 -15.64 8.80
C PHE A 125 -9.55 -15.98 8.20
N GLN A 126 -9.62 -16.22 6.89
CA GLN A 126 -10.91 -16.55 6.21
C GLN A 126 -11.52 -17.87 6.65
N ARG A 127 -10.72 -18.81 7.17
CA ARG A 127 -11.25 -20.04 7.78
C ARG A 127 -12.10 -19.72 9.02
N ASP A 128 -11.66 -18.75 9.84
CA ASP A 128 -12.31 -18.40 11.10
C ASP A 128 -13.34 -17.26 10.93
N TYR A 129 -13.14 -16.41 9.90
CA TYR A 129 -14.02 -15.28 9.56
C TYR A 129 -14.40 -15.27 8.06
N PRO A 130 -15.18 -16.24 7.58
CA PRO A 130 -15.47 -16.41 6.15
C PRO A 130 -16.27 -15.28 5.51
N ASN A 131 -16.98 -14.49 6.32
CA ASN A 131 -17.81 -13.37 5.86
C ASN A 131 -17.09 -12.01 5.90
N VAL A 132 -15.80 -11.98 6.22
CA VAL A 132 -14.99 -10.76 6.14
C VAL A 132 -14.26 -10.73 4.80
N ASP A 133 -14.56 -9.72 4.00
CA ASP A 133 -13.91 -9.49 2.70
C ASP A 133 -12.54 -8.82 2.90
N ILE A 134 -11.49 -9.38 2.29
CA ILE A 134 -10.13 -8.82 2.33
C ILE A 134 -9.78 -8.26 0.96
N LYS A 135 -9.52 -6.95 0.91
CA LYS A 135 -9.08 -6.24 -0.30
C LYS A 135 -7.62 -5.85 -0.17
N LEU A 136 -6.79 -6.42 -1.06
CA LEU A 136 -5.36 -6.15 -1.11
C LEU A 136 -5.03 -5.12 -2.18
N LEU A 137 -4.32 -4.06 -1.79
CA LEU A 137 -3.68 -3.10 -2.68
C LEU A 137 -2.17 -3.34 -2.63
N ASN A 138 -1.54 -3.55 -3.78
CA ASN A 138 -0.09 -3.71 -3.89
C ASN A 138 0.53 -2.44 -4.48
N GLY A 139 1.59 -1.93 -3.85
CA GLY A 139 2.32 -0.74 -4.26
C GLY A 139 3.66 -0.61 -3.53
N ASP A 140 4.33 0.52 -3.71
CA ASP A 140 5.56 0.83 -2.98
C ASP A 140 5.28 1.41 -1.58
N TYR A 141 6.33 1.72 -0.81
CA TYR A 141 6.19 2.30 0.54
C TYR A 141 5.43 3.61 0.53
N HIS A 142 5.67 4.46 -0.48
CA HIS A 142 5.01 5.74 -0.62
C HIS A 142 3.52 5.57 -0.94
N ASP A 143 3.18 4.61 -1.81
CA ASP A 143 1.80 4.28 -2.13
C ASP A 143 1.04 3.84 -0.88
N VAL A 144 1.62 2.93 -0.08
CA VAL A 144 1.00 2.44 1.15
C VAL A 144 0.81 3.56 2.18
N GLU A 145 1.84 4.40 2.41
CA GLU A 145 1.75 5.55 3.31
C GLU A 145 0.68 6.56 2.84
N LYS A 146 0.60 6.81 1.54
CA LYS A 146 -0.42 7.66 0.93
C LYS A 146 -1.82 7.07 1.14
N TRP A 147 -2.03 5.78 0.85
CA TRP A 147 -3.33 5.12 1.02
C TRP A 147 -3.80 5.14 2.48
N LEU A 148 -2.91 4.95 3.45
CA LEU A 148 -3.21 5.09 4.87
C LEU A 148 -3.64 6.52 5.23
N THR A 149 -2.88 7.52 4.76
CA THR A 149 -3.19 8.94 5.00
C THR A 149 -4.52 9.35 4.36
N GLU A 150 -4.81 8.84 3.17
CA GLU A 150 -6.05 9.12 2.45
C GLU A 150 -7.24 8.27 2.91
N GLY A 151 -7.05 7.30 3.81
CA GLY A 151 -8.07 6.37 4.26
C GLY A 151 -8.56 5.39 3.18
N SER A 152 -7.73 5.13 2.16
CA SER A 152 -8.03 4.15 1.10
C SER A 152 -7.78 2.72 1.55
N VAL A 153 -6.92 2.53 2.56
CA VAL A 153 -6.68 1.26 3.23
C VAL A 153 -6.85 1.42 4.74
N ASP A 154 -7.22 0.33 5.39
CA ASP A 154 -7.44 0.23 6.82
C ASP A 154 -6.16 -0.15 7.57
N LEU A 155 -5.36 -1.01 6.93
CA LEU A 155 -4.07 -1.50 7.39
C LEU A 155 -3.03 -1.31 6.27
N GLY A 156 -1.78 -1.09 6.65
CA GLY A 156 -0.70 -1.00 5.68
C GLY A 156 0.62 -1.52 6.24
N PHE A 157 1.37 -2.24 5.43
CA PHE A 157 2.74 -2.58 5.77
C PHE A 157 3.66 -1.41 5.40
N VAL A 158 4.51 -1.03 6.34
CA VAL A 158 5.40 0.13 6.21
C VAL A 158 6.83 -0.24 6.58
N ASN A 159 7.79 0.54 6.09
CA ASN A 159 9.18 0.47 6.54
C ASN A 159 9.41 1.47 7.68
N LEU A 160 9.75 0.96 8.87
CA LEU A 160 9.98 1.81 10.03
C LEU A 160 11.44 2.36 10.08
N PRO A 161 11.64 3.57 10.59
CA PRO A 161 10.61 4.52 11.07
C PRO A 161 9.85 5.18 9.91
N THR A 162 8.55 5.44 10.12
CA THR A 162 7.69 6.18 9.19
C THR A 162 7.30 7.55 9.77
N LYS A 163 6.80 8.45 8.90
CA LYS A 163 6.27 9.77 9.30
C LYS A 163 4.75 9.75 9.52
N LEU A 164 4.12 8.60 9.39
CA LEU A 164 2.68 8.46 9.61
C LEU A 164 2.33 8.77 11.07
N ASN A 165 1.27 9.54 11.25
CA ASN A 165 0.69 9.81 12.58
C ASN A 165 -0.42 8.79 12.89
N CYS A 166 -0.05 7.50 13.01
CA CYS A 166 -0.97 6.42 13.34
C CYS A 166 -0.28 5.34 14.18
N GLU A 167 -1.06 4.39 14.69
CA GLU A 167 -0.52 3.24 15.42
C GLU A 167 0.33 2.38 14.48
N CYS A 168 1.62 2.21 14.81
CA CYS A 168 2.56 1.40 14.07
C CYS A 168 3.18 0.33 14.97
N ILE A 169 3.11 -0.93 14.56
CA ILE A 169 3.59 -2.10 15.29
C ILE A 169 4.75 -2.71 14.52
N ALA A 170 5.94 -2.74 15.12
CA ALA A 170 7.10 -3.40 14.50
C ALA A 170 6.89 -4.92 14.48
N LEU A 171 7.04 -5.53 13.29
CA LEU A 171 6.82 -6.96 13.08
C LEU A 171 8.12 -7.74 12.95
N MET A 172 9.01 -7.34 12.03
CA MET A 172 10.23 -8.08 11.72
C MET A 172 11.34 -7.17 11.21
N GLU A 173 12.57 -7.45 11.60
CA GLU A 173 13.77 -6.97 10.91
C GLU A 173 14.09 -7.89 9.73
N ASP A 174 14.32 -7.31 8.56
CA ASP A 174 14.56 -8.00 7.31
C ASP A 174 15.90 -7.53 6.72
N ARG A 175 16.85 -8.45 6.55
CA ARG A 175 18.19 -8.12 6.06
C ARG A 175 18.15 -7.68 4.60
N LEU A 176 19.07 -6.79 4.25
CA LEU A 176 19.35 -6.47 2.85
C LEU A 176 20.54 -7.28 2.39
N LEU A 177 20.41 -7.92 1.24
CA LEU A 177 21.40 -8.83 0.68
C LEU A 177 21.76 -8.38 -0.74
N ALA A 178 23.01 -8.56 -1.14
CA ALA A 178 23.42 -8.43 -2.53
C ALA A 178 22.97 -9.65 -3.32
N ILE A 179 22.45 -9.44 -4.52
CA ILE A 179 22.21 -10.48 -5.52
C ILE A 179 23.13 -10.25 -6.71
N LEU A 180 23.85 -11.30 -7.10
CA LEU A 180 24.90 -11.28 -8.09
C LEU A 180 24.66 -12.40 -9.13
N PRO A 181 25.14 -12.24 -10.37
CA PRO A 181 25.19 -13.36 -11.31
C PRO A 181 25.93 -14.56 -10.71
N PRO A 182 25.59 -15.80 -11.09
CA PRO A 182 26.20 -17.01 -10.51
C PRO A 182 27.71 -17.09 -10.71
N ASP A 183 28.22 -16.54 -11.80
CA ASP A 183 29.64 -16.52 -12.20
C ASP A 183 30.37 -15.23 -11.76
N HIS A 184 29.75 -14.38 -10.99
CA HIS A 184 30.33 -13.13 -10.53
C HIS A 184 31.54 -13.38 -9.62
N LYS A 185 32.58 -12.52 -9.69
CA LYS A 185 33.84 -12.65 -8.90
C LYS A 185 33.61 -12.82 -7.39
N PHE A 186 32.53 -12.25 -6.83
CA PHE A 186 32.12 -12.39 -5.43
C PHE A 186 31.16 -13.56 -5.18
N ALA A 187 30.76 -14.34 -6.19
CA ALA A 187 29.81 -15.44 -5.99
C ALA A 187 30.36 -16.56 -5.06
N SER A 188 31.66 -16.71 -4.98
CA SER A 188 32.33 -17.68 -4.08
C SER A 188 32.58 -17.10 -2.66
N TYR A 189 32.43 -15.80 -2.44
CA TYR A 189 32.70 -15.16 -1.16
C TYR A 189 31.41 -15.10 -0.31
N PRO A 190 31.49 -15.16 1.03
CA PRO A 190 30.34 -15.11 1.90
C PRO A 190 29.70 -13.71 1.98
N LYS A 191 30.47 -12.67 1.66
CA LYS A 191 30.08 -11.26 1.83
C LYS A 191 30.37 -10.45 0.59
N PHE A 192 29.59 -9.39 0.39
CA PHE A 192 29.73 -8.44 -0.70
C PHE A 192 29.99 -7.03 -0.15
N PRO A 193 31.14 -6.40 -0.50
CA PRO A 193 31.44 -5.04 -0.10
C PRO A 193 30.54 -4.06 -0.85
N LEU A 194 29.82 -3.19 -0.13
CA LEU A 194 28.91 -2.21 -0.76
C LEU A 194 29.62 -1.26 -1.72
N VAL A 195 30.92 -0.98 -1.50
CA VAL A 195 31.72 -0.09 -2.37
C VAL A 195 31.80 -0.61 -3.81
N GLU A 196 31.69 -1.90 -4.04
CA GLU A 196 31.70 -2.48 -5.39
C GLU A 196 30.54 -1.99 -6.25
N CYS A 197 29.44 -1.51 -5.64
CA CYS A 197 28.33 -0.90 -6.36
C CYS A 197 28.71 0.38 -7.14
N GLU A 198 29.85 1.01 -6.84
CA GLU A 198 30.34 2.20 -7.57
C GLU A 198 30.91 1.81 -8.95
N THR A 199 31.45 0.61 -9.07
CA THR A 199 32.13 0.14 -10.29
C THR A 199 31.32 -0.89 -11.07
N GLU A 200 30.56 -1.75 -10.39
CA GLU A 200 29.71 -2.76 -11.00
C GLU A 200 28.45 -2.13 -11.62
N ALA A 201 27.93 -2.78 -12.69
CA ALA A 201 26.65 -2.38 -13.25
C ALA A 201 25.55 -2.61 -12.22
N PHE A 202 24.92 -1.56 -11.72
CA PHE A 202 23.87 -1.65 -10.69
C PHE A 202 22.48 -1.55 -11.30
N ILE A 203 21.60 -2.47 -10.91
CA ILE A 203 20.20 -2.51 -11.29
C ILE A 203 19.38 -2.04 -10.10
N THR A 204 18.61 -0.97 -10.26
CA THR A 204 17.83 -0.38 -9.15
C THR A 204 16.34 -0.48 -9.38
N LEU A 205 15.58 -0.52 -8.29
CA LEU A 205 14.15 -0.31 -8.34
C LEU A 205 13.85 1.18 -8.60
N LEU A 206 13.00 1.47 -9.58
CA LEU A 206 12.57 2.83 -9.92
C LEU A 206 11.46 3.26 -8.96
N GLU A 207 11.84 3.49 -7.73
CA GLU A 207 10.98 4.01 -6.67
C GLU A 207 11.50 5.38 -6.19
N THR A 208 10.71 5.99 -5.32
CA THR A 208 11.08 7.21 -4.63
C THR A 208 12.35 7.02 -3.78
N SER A 209 12.96 8.10 -3.33
CA SER A 209 14.22 8.15 -2.54
C SER A 209 14.25 7.30 -1.26
N ASN A 210 13.15 6.65 -0.91
CA ASN A 210 13.00 5.83 0.30
C ASN A 210 13.27 4.33 0.09
N HIS A 211 13.70 3.91 -1.11
CA HIS A 211 14.01 2.50 -1.36
C HIS A 211 15.18 2.00 -0.48
N ASP A 212 15.08 0.77 0.01
CA ASP A 212 16.01 0.20 0.99
C ASP A 212 17.48 0.17 0.51
N ALA A 213 17.69 -0.21 -0.75
CA ALA A 213 19.03 -0.21 -1.35
C ALA A 213 19.64 1.20 -1.38
N ASN A 214 18.85 2.22 -1.75
CA ASN A 214 19.31 3.61 -1.77
C ASN A 214 19.64 4.13 -0.38
N LYS A 215 18.87 3.73 0.65
CA LYS A 215 19.17 4.07 2.05
C LYS A 215 20.48 3.44 2.51
N ALA A 216 20.69 2.15 2.21
CA ALA A 216 21.91 1.42 2.57
C ALA A 216 23.15 2.05 1.92
N LEU A 217 23.09 2.32 0.61
CA LEU A 217 24.18 2.92 -0.15
C LEU A 217 24.47 4.36 0.31
N SER A 218 23.43 5.17 0.51
CA SER A 218 23.59 6.56 0.99
C SER A 218 24.17 6.62 2.40
N ALA A 219 23.74 5.72 3.31
CA ALA A 219 24.27 5.64 4.67
C ALA A 219 25.76 5.26 4.68
N ALA A 220 26.22 4.50 3.67
CA ALA A 220 27.64 4.15 3.48
C ALA A 220 28.42 5.18 2.66
N GLY A 221 27.77 6.25 2.18
CA GLY A 221 28.41 7.28 1.32
C GLY A 221 28.71 6.78 -0.10
N ILE A 222 28.06 5.74 -0.57
CA ILE A 222 28.32 5.06 -1.85
C ILE A 222 27.36 5.56 -2.92
N LYS A 223 27.89 5.87 -4.09
CA LYS A 223 27.12 6.28 -5.27
C LYS A 223 27.12 5.15 -6.30
N PRO A 224 26.01 4.41 -6.46
CA PRO A 224 25.98 3.24 -7.34
C PRO A 224 26.09 3.62 -8.82
N ASN A 225 26.73 2.77 -9.62
CA ASN A 225 26.82 2.87 -11.07
C ASN A 225 25.54 2.32 -11.73
N ILE A 226 24.43 3.06 -11.63
CA ILE A 226 23.12 2.63 -12.13
C ILE A 226 23.16 2.51 -13.66
N LYS A 227 22.92 1.30 -14.17
CA LYS A 227 22.79 0.99 -15.60
C LYS A 227 21.34 0.73 -16.01
N PHE A 228 20.56 0.13 -15.12
CA PHE A 228 19.16 -0.20 -15.38
C PHE A 228 18.28 0.17 -14.21
N SER A 229 17.02 0.48 -14.49
CA SER A 229 15.99 0.72 -13.49
C SER A 229 14.65 0.16 -13.95
N THR A 230 13.89 -0.44 -13.04
CA THR A 230 12.55 -0.99 -13.28
C THR A 230 11.69 -0.80 -12.04
N LYS A 231 10.35 -0.90 -12.18
CA LYS A 231 9.40 -0.88 -11.06
C LYS A 231 9.07 -2.26 -10.52
N ASP A 232 9.62 -3.32 -11.09
CA ASP A 232 9.30 -4.70 -10.76
C ASP A 232 10.52 -5.37 -10.11
N ASP A 233 10.36 -5.77 -8.84
CA ASP A 233 11.38 -6.48 -8.06
C ASP A 233 11.84 -7.77 -8.75
N TYR A 234 10.93 -8.53 -9.32
CA TYR A 234 11.25 -9.80 -9.97
C TYR A 234 11.94 -9.62 -11.32
N ALA A 235 11.66 -8.51 -12.02
CA ALA A 235 12.42 -8.14 -13.21
C ALA A 235 13.89 -7.85 -12.89
N ILE A 236 14.18 -7.25 -11.71
CA ILE A 236 15.56 -7.06 -11.26
C ILE A 236 16.26 -8.40 -11.08
N ILE A 237 15.63 -9.36 -10.37
CA ILE A 237 16.19 -10.69 -10.15
C ILE A 237 16.51 -11.37 -11.50
N ALA A 238 15.56 -11.36 -12.44
CA ALA A 238 15.74 -11.92 -13.77
C ALA A 238 16.89 -11.24 -14.56
N MET A 239 17.05 -9.92 -14.44
CA MET A 239 18.17 -9.20 -15.06
C MET A 239 19.52 -9.58 -14.45
N VAL A 240 19.58 -9.79 -13.14
CA VAL A 240 20.79 -10.27 -12.45
C VAL A 240 21.12 -11.70 -12.89
N GLU A 241 20.13 -12.59 -13.00
CA GLU A 241 20.28 -13.96 -13.52
C GLU A 241 20.91 -13.98 -14.92
N GLN A 242 20.59 -13.00 -15.74
CA GLN A 242 21.14 -12.86 -17.10
C GLN A 242 22.50 -12.13 -17.15
N GLY A 243 23.11 -11.83 -16.01
CA GLY A 243 24.42 -11.19 -15.95
C GLY A 243 24.44 -9.70 -16.33
N LEU A 244 23.27 -9.02 -16.32
CA LEU A 244 23.18 -7.60 -16.70
C LEU A 244 23.70 -6.66 -15.62
N GLY A 245 23.94 -7.15 -14.40
CA GLY A 245 24.47 -6.38 -13.29
C GLY A 245 24.16 -7.02 -11.95
N ILE A 246 24.33 -6.24 -10.90
CA ILE A 246 24.09 -6.62 -9.51
C ILE A 246 22.95 -5.78 -8.92
N SER A 247 22.36 -6.24 -7.80
CA SER A 247 21.40 -5.45 -7.06
C SER A 247 21.45 -5.73 -5.56
N ILE A 248 20.69 -4.95 -4.77
CA ILE A 248 20.48 -5.14 -3.33
C ILE A 248 18.99 -5.33 -3.10
N MET A 249 18.64 -6.46 -2.45
CA MET A 249 17.26 -6.87 -2.25
C MET A 249 17.02 -7.29 -0.79
N PRO A 250 15.78 -7.11 -0.28
CA PRO A 250 15.39 -7.65 1.02
C PRO A 250 15.37 -9.18 1.01
N GLU A 251 15.85 -9.79 2.09
CA GLU A 251 15.87 -11.24 2.25
C GLU A 251 14.47 -11.88 2.12
N LEU A 252 13.44 -11.22 2.66
CA LEU A 252 12.06 -11.70 2.55
C LEU A 252 11.62 -11.85 1.08
N LEU A 253 12.04 -10.94 0.19
CA LEU A 253 11.69 -11.00 -1.23
C LEU A 253 12.35 -12.20 -1.93
N LEU A 254 13.56 -12.57 -1.50
CA LEU A 254 14.35 -13.63 -2.10
C LEU A 254 13.92 -15.05 -1.69
N ARG A 255 13.02 -15.19 -0.72
CA ARG A 255 12.58 -16.52 -0.25
C ARG A 255 11.98 -17.35 -1.40
N GLY A 256 12.56 -18.53 -1.65
CA GLY A 256 12.10 -19.47 -2.68
C GLY A 256 12.32 -19.02 -4.13
N ARG A 257 13.14 -17.99 -4.38
CA ARG A 257 13.38 -17.45 -5.73
C ARG A 257 14.82 -16.97 -5.94
N HIS A 258 15.81 -17.74 -5.50
CA HIS A 258 17.23 -17.37 -5.60
C HIS A 258 18.11 -18.45 -6.23
N ASP A 259 17.51 -19.41 -6.93
CA ASP A 259 18.22 -20.59 -7.42
C ASP A 259 19.30 -20.26 -8.49
N ASN A 260 19.10 -19.16 -9.23
CA ASN A 260 20.00 -18.76 -10.31
C ASN A 260 20.79 -17.47 -10.03
N VAL A 261 20.85 -17.02 -8.78
CA VAL A 261 21.66 -15.87 -8.35
C VAL A 261 22.49 -16.19 -7.13
N ALA A 262 23.68 -15.60 -7.03
CA ALA A 262 24.47 -15.68 -5.81
C ALA A 262 23.99 -14.62 -4.81
N VAL A 263 23.49 -15.04 -3.65
CA VAL A 263 23.02 -14.16 -2.58
C VAL A 263 24.10 -13.97 -1.53
N LYS A 264 24.44 -12.72 -1.18
CA LYS A 264 25.55 -12.38 -0.29
C LYS A 264 25.17 -11.37 0.78
N GLU A 265 25.72 -11.54 1.98
CA GLU A 265 25.61 -10.53 3.04
C GLU A 265 26.35 -9.25 2.65
N LEU A 266 25.78 -8.10 2.97
CA LEU A 266 26.40 -6.79 2.71
C LEU A 266 27.49 -6.47 3.74
N VAL A 267 28.53 -5.75 3.32
CA VAL A 267 29.52 -5.14 4.21
C VAL A 267 29.61 -3.64 3.88
N PRO A 268 29.24 -2.75 4.81
CA PRO A 268 28.60 -3.02 6.11
C PRO A 268 27.21 -3.65 5.97
N PRO A 269 26.72 -4.41 6.98
CA PRO A 269 25.41 -5.02 6.94
C PRO A 269 24.32 -3.95 7.00
N SER A 270 23.21 -4.20 6.31
CA SER A 270 22.06 -3.32 6.31
C SER A 270 20.75 -4.11 6.46
N LYS A 271 19.72 -3.47 7.01
CA LYS A 271 18.41 -4.08 7.25
C LYS A 271 17.30 -3.03 7.15
N ARG A 272 16.07 -3.50 6.96
CA ARG A 272 14.85 -2.73 7.11
C ARG A 272 14.01 -3.27 8.25
N THR A 273 13.08 -2.50 8.77
CA THR A 273 12.12 -2.96 9.77
C THR A 273 10.72 -2.90 9.18
N ILE A 274 10.12 -4.06 8.97
CA ILE A 274 8.74 -4.16 8.51
C ILE A 274 7.82 -3.91 9.69
N GLY A 275 6.93 -2.93 9.56
CA GLY A 275 5.88 -2.60 10.52
C GLY A 275 4.50 -2.76 9.92
N LEU A 276 3.49 -2.92 10.78
CA LEU A 276 2.08 -2.81 10.45
C LEU A 276 1.56 -1.49 10.98
N ALA A 277 1.05 -0.65 10.10
CA ALA A 277 0.38 0.60 10.43
C ALA A 277 -1.14 0.41 10.35
N ILE A 278 -1.87 0.93 11.35
CA ILE A 278 -3.34 0.88 11.41
C ILE A 278 -3.85 2.28 11.11
N GLY A 279 -4.67 2.42 10.07
CA GLY A 279 -5.24 3.70 9.67
C GLY A 279 -6.03 4.35 10.81
N GLU A 280 -5.86 5.65 11.01
CA GLU A 280 -6.45 6.38 12.12
C GLU A 280 -7.98 6.21 12.18
N THR A 281 -8.66 6.32 11.04
CA THR A 281 -10.12 6.16 10.93
C THR A 281 -10.59 4.72 11.09
N SER A 282 -9.72 3.73 10.87
CA SER A 282 -10.06 2.30 10.89
C SER A 282 -9.63 1.60 12.19
N SER A 283 -8.96 2.32 13.09
CA SER A 283 -8.39 1.77 14.33
C SER A 283 -9.43 1.15 15.27
N GLN A 284 -10.69 1.51 15.19
CA GLN A 284 -11.78 0.97 16.00
C GLN A 284 -12.64 -0.08 15.28
N SER A 285 -12.39 -0.36 13.98
CA SER A 285 -13.12 -1.38 13.23
C SER A 285 -12.85 -2.78 13.79
N PRO A 286 -13.89 -3.55 14.22
CA PRO A 286 -13.70 -4.89 14.76
C PRO A 286 -12.99 -5.85 13.80
N ALA A 287 -13.35 -5.83 12.51
CA ALA A 287 -12.74 -6.68 11.50
C ALA A 287 -11.27 -6.33 11.28
N THR A 288 -10.94 -5.02 11.22
CA THR A 288 -9.58 -4.52 11.08
C THR A 288 -8.69 -4.95 12.26
N ARG A 289 -9.18 -4.81 13.48
CA ARG A 289 -8.45 -5.24 14.70
C ARG A 289 -8.20 -6.74 14.71
N LYS A 290 -9.22 -7.54 14.46
CA LYS A 290 -9.08 -9.00 14.37
C LYS A 290 -8.04 -9.39 13.32
N PHE A 291 -8.07 -8.77 12.13
CA PHE A 291 -7.12 -9.09 11.07
C PHE A 291 -5.69 -8.64 11.42
N ALA A 292 -5.52 -7.48 12.06
CA ALA A 292 -4.23 -7.03 12.57
C ALA A 292 -3.63 -8.02 13.59
N ASP A 293 -4.43 -8.52 14.53
CA ASP A 293 -4.01 -9.54 15.50
C ASP A 293 -3.56 -10.84 14.82
N TYR A 294 -4.28 -11.27 13.76
CA TYR A 294 -3.88 -12.42 12.94
C TYR A 294 -2.52 -12.20 12.26
N ILE A 295 -2.30 -11.03 11.66
CA ILE A 295 -1.00 -10.68 11.05
C ILE A 295 0.11 -10.77 12.10
N ILE A 296 -0.07 -10.13 13.25
CA ILE A 296 0.93 -10.08 14.32
C ILE A 296 1.26 -11.48 14.83
N LYS A 297 0.24 -12.30 15.07
CA LYS A 297 0.40 -13.69 15.53
C LYS A 297 1.15 -14.51 14.48
N TRP A 298 0.67 -14.48 13.22
CA TRP A 298 1.22 -15.26 12.12
C TRP A 298 2.71 -14.94 11.87
N VAL A 299 3.08 -13.66 11.87
CA VAL A 299 4.49 -13.27 11.68
C VAL A 299 5.37 -13.74 12.84
N LYS A 300 4.85 -13.73 14.09
CA LYS A 300 5.59 -14.25 15.24
C LYS A 300 5.83 -15.76 15.19
N GLU A 301 4.87 -16.51 14.65
CA GLU A 301 4.95 -17.98 14.56
C GLU A 301 5.81 -18.46 13.36
N LYS A 302 6.04 -17.61 12.36
CA LYS A 302 6.79 -17.95 11.14
C LYS A 302 8.21 -17.34 11.09
N LYS A 303 8.64 -16.69 12.19
CA LYS A 303 10.02 -16.16 12.34
C LYS A 303 11.08 -17.24 12.36
#